data_adc1067d1b5ea769f16d54ce7ea413ff
#
_entry.id   adc1067d1b5ea769f16d54ce7ea413ff
#
_cell.length_a   1.000
_cell.length_b   1.000
_cell.length_c   1.000
_cell.angle_alpha   90.00
_cell.angle_beta   90.00
_cell.angle_gamma   90.00
#
_symmetry.space_group_name_H-M   'P 1'
#
loop_
_entity.id
_entity.type
_entity.pdbx_description
1 polymer ?
#
loop_
_entity_poly.entity_id
_entity_poly.type
_entity_poly.pdbx_seq_one_letter_code
_entity_poly.pdbx_strand_id
1 'polypeptide(L)'
;MFETIIFTIILALTFYGFFYPLYLRYKLIKIGKPENRFDSPFKRITNAVVSFFFLTCSIKKERVVTGLVHFFILYGSLAFDTVSLSHVLEGYKEGLNVFGHGTIRSIHTAIVDVFAVMVLVATIYFIIRRYVFRPDYYTYTSKESAFIYTLLITVTITFLLYEGADIAYNPAHGFSSFLGKVVAGWMGSVSMALVKLFWWIHILNVFAFVLYVPRSKYLHMMAGPINIAFQNYHPKGAIKPLELDLEDAESFGVEKVTDLTWKDMLDSFACVDCGRCDD
;
A
#
# COMPACT_ATOMS: atom_id res chain seq x y z
N MET A 1 -28.45 7.38 -12.89
CA MET A 1 -27.75 7.63 -14.17
C MET A 1 -26.72 8.77 -14.07
N PHE A 2 -27.06 9.97 -13.63
CA PHE A 2 -26.10 11.09 -13.53
C PHE A 2 -24.95 10.80 -12.51
N GLU A 3 -25.27 10.33 -11.29
CA GLU A 3 -24.28 9.92 -10.29
C GLU A 3 -23.30 8.86 -10.83
N THR A 4 -23.81 7.85 -11.53
CA THR A 4 -23.01 6.75 -12.10
C THR A 4 -22.04 7.27 -13.18
N ILE A 5 -22.45 8.25 -13.98
CA ILE A 5 -21.58 8.88 -14.98
C ILE A 5 -20.45 9.64 -14.32
N ILE A 6 -20.75 10.48 -13.32
CA ILE A 6 -19.74 11.22 -12.55
C ILE A 6 -18.76 10.24 -11.88
N PHE A 7 -19.29 9.23 -11.22
CA PHE A 7 -18.48 8.20 -10.57
C PHE A 7 -17.53 7.50 -11.55
N THR A 8 -18.04 7.10 -12.74
CA THR A 8 -17.22 6.46 -13.79
C THR A 8 -16.13 7.37 -14.30
N ILE A 9 -16.40 8.67 -14.48
CA ILE A 9 -15.38 9.65 -14.90
C ILE A 9 -14.29 9.78 -13.82
N ILE A 10 -14.66 9.92 -12.54
CA ILE A 10 -13.72 10.03 -11.44
C ILE A 10 -12.88 8.75 -11.33
N LEU A 11 -13.50 7.58 -11.45
CA LEU A 11 -12.82 6.30 -11.41
C LEU A 11 -11.81 6.18 -12.59
N ALA A 12 -12.20 6.55 -13.81
CA ALA A 12 -11.31 6.54 -14.97
C ALA A 12 -10.11 7.48 -14.80
N LEU A 13 -10.34 8.68 -14.27
CA LEU A 13 -9.27 9.64 -13.94
C LEU A 13 -8.35 9.10 -12.84
N THR A 14 -8.89 8.41 -11.86
CA THR A 14 -8.12 7.75 -10.80
C THR A 14 -7.24 6.65 -11.37
N PHE A 15 -7.75 5.78 -12.23
CA PHE A 15 -6.95 4.76 -12.91
C PHE A 15 -5.86 5.38 -13.78
N TYR A 16 -6.19 6.38 -14.58
CA TYR A 16 -5.19 7.09 -15.37
C TYR A 16 -4.10 7.69 -14.49
N GLY A 17 -4.49 8.40 -13.43
CA GLY A 17 -3.56 9.03 -12.49
C GLY A 17 -2.73 8.03 -11.69
N PHE A 18 -3.19 6.79 -11.51
CA PHE A 18 -2.44 5.70 -10.89
C PHE A 18 -1.42 5.07 -11.87
N PHE A 19 -1.87 4.69 -13.07
CA PHE A 19 -1.01 3.94 -14.00
C PHE A 19 0.00 4.82 -14.74
N TYR A 20 -0.31 6.09 -14.99
CA TYR A 20 0.61 6.98 -15.71
C TYR A 20 1.97 7.17 -15.00
N PRO A 21 2.05 7.44 -13.68
CA PRO A 21 3.34 7.49 -12.97
C PRO A 21 4.08 6.14 -12.96
N LEU A 22 3.37 5.02 -12.89
CA LEU A 22 3.98 3.69 -12.98
C LEU A 22 4.61 3.47 -14.35
N TYR A 23 3.92 3.88 -15.42
CA TYR A 23 4.46 3.83 -16.77
C TYR A 23 5.72 4.70 -16.93
N LEU A 24 5.76 5.89 -16.34
CA LEU A 24 6.96 6.73 -16.38
C LEU A 24 8.13 6.07 -15.64
N ARG A 25 7.89 5.44 -14.48
CA ARG A 25 8.93 4.69 -13.76
C ARG A 25 9.41 3.48 -14.56
N TYR A 26 8.51 2.76 -15.18
CA TYR A 26 8.88 1.66 -16.07
C TYR A 26 9.79 2.13 -17.21
N LYS A 27 9.49 3.29 -17.82
CA LYS A 27 10.38 3.89 -18.84
C LYS A 27 11.76 4.21 -18.29
N LEU A 28 11.84 4.76 -17.07
CA LEU A 28 13.12 5.06 -16.42
C LEU A 28 13.91 3.77 -16.16
N ILE A 29 13.28 2.73 -15.64
CA ILE A 29 13.93 1.43 -15.42
C ILE A 29 14.52 0.89 -16.73
N LYS A 30 13.83 1.06 -17.87
CA LYS A 30 14.28 0.57 -19.17
C LYS A 30 15.49 1.26 -19.76
N ILE A 31 15.86 2.45 -19.32
CA ILE A 31 17.07 3.15 -19.80
C ILE A 31 18.33 2.68 -19.06
N GLY A 32 18.20 1.92 -17.97
CA GLY A 32 19.33 1.35 -17.25
C GLY A 32 20.07 0.28 -18.04
N LYS A 33 21.35 0.11 -17.73
CA LYS A 33 22.20 -0.93 -18.33
C LYS A 33 21.59 -2.32 -18.15
N PRO A 34 21.74 -3.23 -19.12
CA PRO A 34 21.22 -4.59 -18.98
C PRO A 34 21.94 -5.35 -17.87
N GLU A 35 21.19 -6.07 -17.08
CA GLU A 35 21.68 -7.00 -16.07
C GLU A 35 20.84 -8.27 -16.09
N ASN A 36 21.47 -9.45 -16.07
CA ASN A 36 20.76 -10.71 -16.06
C ASN A 36 20.31 -11.06 -14.62
N ARG A 37 19.00 -11.02 -14.37
CA ARG A 37 18.33 -11.41 -13.14
C ARG A 37 17.17 -12.38 -13.39
N PHE A 38 17.19 -13.08 -14.54
CA PHE A 38 16.12 -13.97 -14.96
C PHE A 38 16.43 -15.46 -14.76
N ASP A 39 17.62 -15.78 -14.20
CA ASP A 39 17.97 -17.12 -13.78
C ASP A 39 17.02 -17.63 -12.68
N SER A 40 16.76 -18.95 -12.67
CA SER A 40 15.97 -19.63 -11.63
C SER A 40 14.60 -18.98 -11.34
N PRO A 41 13.71 -18.78 -12.32
CA PRO A 41 12.49 -17.96 -12.18
C PRO A 41 11.56 -18.49 -11.09
N PHE A 42 11.41 -19.80 -10.95
CA PHE A 42 10.57 -20.40 -9.92
C PHE A 42 11.07 -20.04 -8.51
N LYS A 43 12.38 -20.15 -8.25
CA LYS A 43 12.98 -19.78 -6.97
C LYS A 43 12.75 -18.30 -6.66
N ARG A 44 12.89 -17.42 -7.67
CA ARG A 44 12.69 -15.97 -7.54
C ARG A 44 11.26 -15.62 -7.17
N ILE A 45 10.28 -16.18 -7.88
CA ILE A 45 8.86 -15.97 -7.61
C ILE A 45 8.49 -16.50 -6.22
N THR A 46 8.88 -17.75 -5.91
CA THR A 46 8.58 -18.35 -4.59
C THR A 46 9.18 -17.52 -3.46
N ASN A 47 10.43 -17.07 -3.59
CA ASN A 47 11.06 -16.25 -2.57
C ASN A 47 10.36 -14.88 -2.43
N ALA A 48 9.96 -14.25 -3.52
CA ALA A 48 9.23 -12.99 -3.48
C ALA A 48 7.87 -13.15 -2.78
N VAL A 49 7.10 -14.19 -3.12
CA VAL A 49 5.80 -14.50 -2.51
C VAL A 49 5.96 -14.79 -1.02
N VAL A 50 6.90 -15.67 -0.64
CA VAL A 50 7.16 -15.99 0.77
C VAL A 50 7.61 -14.74 1.53
N SER A 51 8.53 -13.96 0.97
CA SER A 51 9.01 -12.74 1.63
C SER A 51 7.93 -11.69 1.79
N PHE A 52 7.02 -11.56 0.83
CA PHE A 52 5.91 -10.63 0.92
C PHE A 52 4.90 -11.03 2.00
N PHE A 53 4.38 -12.26 1.94
CA PHE A 53 3.35 -12.69 2.89
C PHE A 53 3.89 -12.91 4.31
N PHE A 54 5.09 -13.45 4.48
CA PHE A 54 5.68 -13.67 5.81
C PHE A 54 6.55 -12.52 6.30
N LEU A 55 6.65 -11.42 5.54
CA LEU A 55 7.43 -10.22 5.90
C LEU A 55 8.87 -10.53 6.34
N THR A 56 9.51 -11.52 5.71
CA THR A 56 10.85 -11.98 6.11
C THR A 56 11.91 -10.87 6.03
N CYS A 57 11.70 -9.88 5.15
CA CYS A 57 12.54 -8.69 5.06
C CYS A 57 12.21 -7.63 6.12
N SER A 58 11.02 -7.68 6.72
CA SER A 58 10.52 -6.67 7.67
C SER A 58 10.69 -7.09 9.13
N ILE A 59 10.52 -8.37 9.44
CA ILE A 59 10.67 -8.90 10.79
C ILE A 59 12.13 -9.34 10.98
N LYS A 60 12.93 -8.52 11.63
CA LYS A 60 14.34 -8.76 11.97
C LYS A 60 14.50 -8.75 13.48
N LYS A 61 15.54 -9.46 13.98
CA LYS A 61 15.79 -9.59 15.43
C LYS A 61 15.96 -8.22 16.11
N GLU A 62 16.60 -7.30 15.44
CA GLU A 62 16.90 -5.94 15.93
C GLU A 62 15.66 -5.05 16.00
N ARG A 63 14.60 -5.37 15.22
CA ARG A 63 13.38 -4.53 15.08
C ARG A 63 12.11 -5.35 15.01
N VAL A 64 11.98 -6.38 15.84
CA VAL A 64 10.82 -7.30 15.84
C VAL A 64 9.49 -6.57 15.99
N VAL A 65 9.38 -5.66 16.98
CA VAL A 65 8.15 -4.91 17.24
C VAL A 65 7.72 -4.11 16.01
N THR A 66 8.65 -3.39 15.38
CA THR A 66 8.36 -2.61 14.16
C THR A 66 7.93 -3.51 13.00
N GLY A 67 8.53 -4.68 12.88
CA GLY A 67 8.14 -5.67 11.87
C GLY A 67 6.74 -6.23 12.10
N LEU A 68 6.39 -6.56 13.35
CA LEU A 68 5.05 -7.05 13.72
C LEU A 68 3.98 -5.96 13.52
N VAL A 69 4.28 -4.72 13.90
CA VAL A 69 3.34 -3.61 13.66
C VAL A 69 3.14 -3.37 12.15
N HIS A 70 4.21 -3.53 11.36
CA HIS A 70 4.11 -3.44 9.90
C HIS A 70 3.26 -4.58 9.30
N PHE A 71 3.24 -5.77 9.92
CA PHE A 71 2.36 -6.86 9.54
C PHE A 71 0.88 -6.42 9.54
N PHE A 72 0.44 -5.70 10.57
CA PHE A 72 -0.94 -5.21 10.64
C PHE A 72 -1.26 -4.18 9.55
N ILE A 73 -0.29 -3.35 9.16
CA ILE A 73 -0.49 -2.44 8.03
C ILE A 73 -0.63 -3.22 6.72
N LEU A 74 0.24 -4.21 6.44
CA LEU A 74 0.17 -4.99 5.22
C LEU A 74 -1.15 -5.75 5.10
N TYR A 75 -1.48 -6.58 6.10
CA TYR A 75 -2.67 -7.41 6.04
C TYR A 75 -3.96 -6.60 6.14
N GLY A 76 -3.92 -5.50 6.89
CA GLY A 76 -5.00 -4.53 6.91
C GLY A 76 -5.21 -3.89 5.54
N SER A 77 -4.14 -3.47 4.85
CA SER A 77 -4.26 -2.95 3.48
C SER A 77 -4.89 -3.96 2.52
N LEU A 78 -4.44 -5.23 2.55
CA LEU A 78 -5.03 -6.29 1.72
C LEU A 78 -6.53 -6.53 2.03
N ALA A 79 -6.92 -6.46 3.30
CA ALA A 79 -8.32 -6.57 3.70
C ALA A 79 -9.13 -5.36 3.20
N PHE A 80 -8.60 -4.14 3.36
CA PHE A 80 -9.23 -2.92 2.86
C PHE A 80 -9.29 -2.83 1.32
N ASP A 81 -8.33 -3.39 0.59
CA ASP A 81 -8.36 -3.43 -0.88
C ASP A 81 -9.59 -4.19 -1.39
N THR A 82 -9.97 -5.30 -0.74
CA THR A 82 -11.16 -6.07 -1.10
C THR A 82 -12.46 -5.36 -0.74
N VAL A 83 -12.49 -4.63 0.39
CA VAL A 83 -13.62 -3.75 0.75
C VAL A 83 -13.73 -2.59 -0.24
N SER A 84 -12.62 -1.92 -0.55
CA SER A 84 -12.61 -0.81 -1.50
C SER A 84 -13.12 -1.23 -2.88
N LEU A 85 -12.77 -2.45 -3.32
CA LEU A 85 -13.31 -3.02 -4.55
C LEU A 85 -14.83 -3.22 -4.45
N SER A 86 -15.34 -3.68 -3.30
CA SER A 86 -16.80 -3.79 -3.08
C SER A 86 -17.48 -2.42 -3.15
N HIS A 87 -16.90 -1.39 -2.50
CA HIS A 87 -17.47 -0.03 -2.55
C HIS A 87 -17.42 0.59 -3.97
N VAL A 88 -16.42 0.24 -4.79
CA VAL A 88 -16.40 0.62 -6.21
C VAL A 88 -17.54 -0.05 -6.98
N LEU A 89 -17.83 -1.33 -6.69
CA LEU A 89 -18.95 -2.04 -7.31
C LEU A 89 -20.30 -1.46 -6.89
N GLU A 90 -20.45 -1.06 -5.62
CA GLU A 90 -21.63 -0.38 -5.10
C GLU A 90 -21.92 0.95 -5.80
N GLY A 91 -20.89 1.65 -6.29
CA GLY A 91 -21.05 2.84 -7.12
C GLY A 91 -21.82 2.62 -8.43
N TYR A 92 -21.90 1.38 -8.89
CA TYR A 92 -22.69 0.99 -10.07
C TYR A 92 -24.04 0.37 -9.72
N LYS A 93 -24.09 -0.41 -8.65
CA LYS A 93 -25.31 -1.07 -8.19
C LYS A 93 -25.24 -1.26 -6.67
N GLU A 94 -26.19 -0.65 -5.97
CA GLU A 94 -26.35 -0.75 -4.53
C GLU A 94 -26.38 -2.22 -4.05
N GLY A 95 -25.65 -2.52 -2.98
CA GLY A 95 -25.52 -3.86 -2.39
C GLY A 95 -24.64 -4.84 -3.18
N LEU A 96 -24.02 -4.42 -4.30
CA LEU A 96 -23.09 -5.28 -5.03
C LEU A 96 -21.78 -5.42 -4.25
N ASN A 97 -21.40 -6.65 -3.90
CA ASN A 97 -20.22 -6.94 -3.09
C ASN A 97 -19.42 -8.09 -3.70
N VAL A 98 -18.08 -8.02 -3.62
CA VAL A 98 -17.16 -9.04 -4.14
C VAL A 98 -17.46 -10.43 -3.57
N PHE A 99 -17.87 -10.51 -2.32
CA PHE A 99 -18.18 -11.78 -1.63
C PHE A 99 -19.69 -12.12 -1.65
N GLY A 100 -20.49 -11.36 -2.39
CA GLY A 100 -21.93 -11.55 -2.45
C GLY A 100 -22.63 -11.39 -1.09
N HIS A 101 -23.58 -12.25 -0.80
CA HIS A 101 -24.33 -12.30 0.45
C HIS A 101 -24.08 -13.64 1.14
N GLY A 102 -23.95 -13.65 2.48
CA GLY A 102 -23.84 -14.88 3.27
C GLY A 102 -22.59 -14.97 4.15
N THR A 103 -22.22 -16.19 4.50
CA THR A 103 -21.18 -16.48 5.51
C THR A 103 -19.81 -15.92 5.15
N ILE A 104 -19.41 -15.97 3.87
CA ILE A 104 -18.10 -15.46 3.43
C ILE A 104 -18.03 -13.95 3.65
N ARG A 105 -19.06 -13.21 3.26
CA ARG A 105 -19.14 -11.76 3.52
C ARG A 105 -19.08 -11.48 5.02
N SER A 106 -19.82 -12.23 5.84
CA SER A 106 -19.82 -12.05 7.30
C SER A 106 -18.43 -12.26 7.91
N ILE A 107 -17.72 -13.33 7.53
CA ILE A 107 -16.36 -13.58 7.99
C ILE A 107 -15.41 -12.46 7.54
N HIS A 108 -15.48 -12.07 6.29
CA HIS A 108 -14.66 -11.00 5.75
C HIS A 108 -14.89 -9.66 6.48
N THR A 109 -16.16 -9.29 6.71
CA THR A 109 -16.51 -8.05 7.44
C THR A 109 -15.94 -8.06 8.86
N ALA A 110 -16.05 -9.20 9.59
CA ALA A 110 -15.46 -9.32 10.92
C ALA A 110 -13.92 -9.18 10.89
N ILE A 111 -13.26 -9.76 9.90
CA ILE A 111 -11.80 -9.63 9.69
C ILE A 111 -11.43 -8.17 9.43
N VAL A 112 -12.17 -7.48 8.58
CA VAL A 112 -11.93 -6.06 8.25
C VAL A 112 -12.05 -5.18 9.50
N ASP A 113 -13.06 -5.41 10.35
CA ASP A 113 -13.22 -4.67 11.60
C ASP A 113 -12.01 -4.83 12.53
N VAL A 114 -11.50 -6.07 12.68
CA VAL A 114 -10.28 -6.32 13.46
C VAL A 114 -9.10 -5.54 12.87
N PHE A 115 -8.90 -5.62 11.56
CA PHE A 115 -7.82 -4.91 10.90
C PHE A 115 -8.00 -3.40 10.90
N ALA A 116 -9.21 -2.87 10.93
CA ALA A 116 -9.46 -1.43 11.09
C ALA A 116 -8.84 -0.91 12.40
N VAL A 117 -9.08 -1.61 13.51
CA VAL A 117 -8.45 -1.27 14.80
C VAL A 117 -6.93 -1.41 14.72
N MET A 118 -6.45 -2.54 14.18
CA MET A 118 -5.01 -2.81 14.11
C MET A 118 -4.27 -1.80 13.24
N VAL A 119 -4.83 -1.37 12.10
CA VAL A 119 -4.25 -0.34 11.22
C VAL A 119 -4.19 1.00 11.93
N LEU A 120 -5.24 1.41 12.66
CA LEU A 120 -5.23 2.65 13.43
C LEU A 120 -4.15 2.62 14.51
N VAL A 121 -4.08 1.56 15.31
CA VAL A 121 -3.06 1.39 16.36
C VAL A 121 -1.66 1.36 15.76
N ALA A 122 -1.46 0.61 14.67
CA ALA A 122 -0.18 0.53 13.98
C ALA A 122 0.25 1.89 13.40
N THR A 123 -0.69 2.64 12.82
CA THR A 123 -0.41 3.97 12.28
C THR A 123 -0.04 4.95 13.39
N ILE A 124 -0.73 4.93 14.53
CA ILE A 124 -0.40 5.73 15.71
C ILE A 124 1.01 5.37 16.23
N TYR A 125 1.32 4.08 16.32
CA TYR A 125 2.66 3.62 16.70
C TYR A 125 3.74 4.22 15.77
N PHE A 126 3.55 4.18 14.44
CA PHE A 126 4.52 4.72 13.48
C PHE A 126 4.63 6.24 13.57
N ILE A 127 3.53 6.95 13.85
CA ILE A 127 3.55 8.40 14.10
C ILE A 127 4.40 8.70 15.34
N ILE A 128 4.10 8.06 16.46
CA ILE A 128 4.85 8.25 17.71
C ILE A 128 6.34 7.91 17.52
N ARG A 129 6.61 6.76 16.90
CA ARG A 129 7.98 6.32 16.66
C ARG A 129 8.76 7.30 15.76
N ARG A 130 8.12 7.85 14.73
CA ARG A 130 8.80 8.73 13.75
C ARG A 130 8.92 10.17 14.22
N TYR A 131 7.95 10.69 14.94
CA TYR A 131 7.89 12.13 15.29
C TYR A 131 8.18 12.42 16.74
N VAL A 132 7.98 11.46 17.66
CA VAL A 132 8.26 11.62 19.10
C VAL A 132 9.60 11.00 19.47
N PHE A 133 9.76 9.68 19.25
CA PHE A 133 11.00 8.98 19.64
C PHE A 133 12.18 9.21 18.69
N ARG A 134 11.93 9.43 17.41
CA ARG A 134 12.91 9.79 16.37
C ARG A 134 14.23 9.01 16.47
N PRO A 135 14.26 7.69 16.17
CA PRO A 135 15.52 6.94 16.12
C PRO A 135 16.57 7.64 15.25
N ASP A 136 17.85 7.50 15.59
CA ASP A 136 18.98 8.25 15.00
C ASP A 136 19.09 8.14 13.46
N TYR A 137 18.67 7.00 12.90
CA TYR A 137 18.64 6.82 11.44
C TYR A 137 17.54 7.64 10.72
N TYR A 138 16.62 8.30 11.44
CA TYR A 138 15.70 9.26 10.86
C TYR A 138 16.29 10.67 10.89
N THR A 139 17.11 10.98 9.90
CA THR A 139 17.85 12.24 9.83
C THR A 139 16.96 13.47 9.61
N TYR A 140 15.73 13.30 9.10
CA TYR A 140 14.81 14.40 8.81
C TYR A 140 13.35 14.06 9.10
N THR A 141 12.52 15.09 9.26
CA THR A 141 11.06 14.98 9.40
C THR A 141 10.41 14.85 8.03
N SER A 142 9.85 13.70 7.71
CA SER A 142 9.22 13.45 6.41
C SER A 142 7.77 13.91 6.39
N LYS A 143 7.47 15.00 5.67
CA LYS A 143 6.11 15.46 5.40
C LYS A 143 5.30 14.44 4.61
N GLU A 144 5.96 13.71 3.70
CA GLU A 144 5.38 12.62 2.93
C GLU A 144 4.84 11.51 3.83
N SER A 145 5.64 11.09 4.83
CA SER A 145 5.18 10.07 5.79
C SER A 145 4.00 10.56 6.62
N ALA A 146 3.99 11.84 7.03
CA ALA A 146 2.84 12.43 7.72
C ALA A 146 1.58 12.36 6.87
N PHE A 147 1.69 12.68 5.59
CA PHE A 147 0.57 12.63 4.66
C PHE A 147 0.05 11.19 4.46
N ILE A 148 0.95 10.20 4.33
CA ILE A 148 0.56 8.78 4.26
C ILE A 148 -0.20 8.36 5.51
N TYR A 149 0.30 8.69 6.70
CA TYR A 149 -0.38 8.35 7.95
C TYR A 149 -1.75 9.03 8.06
N THR A 150 -1.86 10.28 7.62
CA THR A 150 -3.15 10.98 7.56
C THR A 150 -4.12 10.26 6.63
N LEU A 151 -3.69 9.86 5.45
CA LEU A 151 -4.53 9.11 4.50
C LEU A 151 -4.97 7.76 5.09
N LEU A 152 -4.06 6.99 5.73
CA LEU A 152 -4.43 5.72 6.37
C LEU A 152 -5.48 5.90 7.46
N ILE A 153 -5.32 6.92 8.32
CA ILE A 153 -6.28 7.23 9.38
C ILE A 153 -7.63 7.67 8.78
N THR A 154 -7.60 8.59 7.81
CA THR A 154 -8.84 9.12 7.22
C THR A 154 -9.60 8.08 6.41
N VAL A 155 -8.92 7.21 5.65
CA VAL A 155 -9.56 6.09 4.95
C VAL A 155 -10.25 5.15 5.95
N THR A 156 -9.58 4.80 7.05
CA THR A 156 -10.16 3.92 8.07
C THR A 156 -11.34 4.57 8.79
N ILE A 157 -11.23 5.85 9.17
CA ILE A 157 -12.32 6.57 9.84
C ILE A 157 -13.53 6.73 8.91
N THR A 158 -13.30 7.14 7.66
CA THR A 158 -14.39 7.33 6.70
C THR A 158 -15.06 6.00 6.33
N PHE A 159 -14.32 4.89 6.31
CA PHE A 159 -14.86 3.55 6.20
C PHE A 159 -15.84 3.25 7.35
N LEU A 160 -15.41 3.45 8.61
CA LEU A 160 -16.26 3.19 9.77
C LEU A 160 -17.50 4.09 9.82
N LEU A 161 -17.37 5.34 9.38
CA LEU A 161 -18.51 6.26 9.29
C LEU A 161 -19.52 5.82 8.23
N TYR A 162 -19.05 5.36 7.07
CA TYR A 162 -19.90 4.83 6.02
C TYR A 162 -20.60 3.54 6.46
N GLU A 163 -19.85 2.55 6.96
CA GLU A 163 -20.40 1.29 7.47
C GLU A 163 -21.43 1.54 8.59
N GLY A 164 -21.09 2.41 9.54
CA GLY A 164 -22.01 2.77 10.63
C GLY A 164 -23.30 3.42 10.13
N ALA A 165 -23.22 4.33 9.16
CA ALA A 165 -24.39 4.98 8.58
C ALA A 165 -25.25 3.99 7.77
N ASP A 166 -24.63 3.09 7.01
CA ASP A 166 -25.34 2.06 6.24
C ASP A 166 -26.10 1.09 7.17
N ILE A 167 -25.47 0.64 8.26
CA ILE A 167 -26.10 -0.22 9.28
C ILE A 167 -27.20 0.52 10.05
N ALA A 168 -27.00 1.81 10.37
CA ALA A 168 -28.01 2.62 11.05
C ALA A 168 -29.26 2.85 10.17
N TYR A 169 -29.05 2.95 8.84
CA TYR A 169 -30.14 3.04 7.88
C TYR A 169 -30.86 1.69 7.68
N ASN A 170 -30.09 0.61 7.52
CA ASN A 170 -30.61 -0.74 7.32
C ASN A 170 -29.82 -1.75 8.18
N PRO A 171 -30.30 -2.13 9.35
CA PRO A 171 -29.61 -3.07 10.25
C PRO A 171 -29.29 -4.43 9.64
N ALA A 172 -30.00 -4.86 8.59
CA ALA A 172 -29.73 -6.09 7.88
C ALA A 172 -28.37 -6.09 7.14
N HIS A 173 -27.82 -4.91 6.86
CA HIS A 173 -26.51 -4.76 6.23
C HIS A 173 -25.34 -5.01 7.20
N GLY A 174 -25.60 -5.04 8.49
CA GLY A 174 -24.57 -5.14 9.54
C GLY A 174 -23.80 -6.46 9.56
N PHE A 175 -24.29 -7.52 8.95
CA PHE A 175 -23.64 -8.84 8.95
C PHE A 175 -22.93 -9.13 10.27
N SER A 176 -21.60 -9.34 10.24
CA SER A 176 -20.74 -9.54 11.42
C SER A 176 -19.91 -8.30 11.79
N SER A 177 -20.22 -7.12 11.24
CA SER A 177 -19.54 -5.88 11.60
C SER A 177 -19.88 -5.49 13.04
N PHE A 178 -18.89 -5.56 13.92
CA PHE A 178 -19.05 -5.13 15.31
C PHE A 178 -18.73 -3.65 15.48
N LEU A 179 -17.73 -3.12 14.78
CA LEU A 179 -17.41 -1.69 14.83
C LEU A 179 -18.48 -0.85 14.13
N GLY A 180 -18.92 -1.28 12.96
CA GLY A 180 -20.01 -0.60 12.26
C GLY A 180 -21.29 -0.53 13.11
N LYS A 181 -21.62 -1.59 13.84
CA LYS A 181 -22.77 -1.59 14.79
C LYS A 181 -22.58 -0.61 15.95
N VAL A 182 -21.36 -0.49 16.49
CA VAL A 182 -21.06 0.51 17.54
C VAL A 182 -21.26 1.93 16.99
N VAL A 183 -20.71 2.21 15.81
CA VAL A 183 -20.84 3.52 15.16
C VAL A 183 -22.30 3.81 14.81
N ALA A 184 -23.04 2.82 14.29
CA ALA A 184 -24.48 2.92 14.04
C ALA A 184 -25.28 3.29 15.30
N GLY A 185 -24.93 2.65 16.44
CA GLY A 185 -25.55 2.97 17.74
C GLY A 185 -25.33 4.41 18.19
N TRP A 186 -24.18 4.99 17.87
CA TRP A 186 -23.91 6.42 18.14
C TRP A 186 -24.63 7.36 17.18
N MET A 187 -24.77 6.97 15.92
CA MET A 187 -25.45 7.79 14.91
C MET A 187 -26.96 7.81 15.10
N GLY A 188 -27.55 6.75 15.65
CA GLY A 188 -29.01 6.60 15.76
C GLY A 188 -29.66 6.45 14.39
N SER A 189 -30.83 7.03 14.19
CA SER A 189 -31.57 6.99 12.93
C SER A 189 -30.96 7.96 11.92
N VAL A 190 -30.59 7.46 10.75
CA VAL A 190 -29.97 8.24 9.65
C VAL A 190 -30.82 8.17 8.37
N SER A 191 -30.69 9.19 7.52
CA SER A 191 -31.32 9.20 6.20
C SER A 191 -30.42 8.56 5.13
N MET A 192 -30.98 8.06 4.04
CA MET A 192 -30.24 7.59 2.87
C MET A 192 -29.31 8.67 2.30
N ALA A 193 -29.68 9.94 2.39
CA ALA A 193 -28.83 11.04 1.94
C ALA A 193 -27.52 11.10 2.74
N LEU A 194 -27.57 10.83 4.06
CA LEU A 194 -26.38 10.80 4.90
C LEU A 194 -25.50 9.57 4.62
N VAL A 195 -26.10 8.40 4.34
CA VAL A 195 -25.37 7.20 3.90
C VAL A 195 -24.59 7.49 2.62
N LYS A 196 -25.26 8.08 1.62
CA LYS A 196 -24.64 8.47 0.35
C LYS A 196 -23.52 9.49 0.55
N LEU A 197 -23.72 10.46 1.44
CA LEU A 197 -22.68 11.46 1.74
C LEU A 197 -21.43 10.79 2.30
N PHE A 198 -21.55 9.89 3.29
CA PHE A 198 -20.40 9.17 3.86
C PHE A 198 -19.77 8.21 2.86
N TRP A 199 -20.56 7.55 2.00
CA TRP A 199 -20.03 6.76 0.91
C TRP A 199 -19.17 7.60 -0.05
N TRP A 200 -19.65 8.78 -0.48
CA TRP A 200 -18.88 9.67 -1.35
C TRP A 200 -17.60 10.18 -0.66
N ILE A 201 -17.67 10.58 0.60
CA ILE A 201 -16.50 11.00 1.36
C ILE A 201 -15.46 9.86 1.43
N HIS A 202 -15.91 8.64 1.72
CA HIS A 202 -15.02 7.48 1.81
C HIS A 202 -14.40 7.13 0.47
N ILE A 203 -15.19 6.99 -0.58
CA ILE A 203 -14.68 6.58 -1.89
C ILE A 203 -13.72 7.62 -2.50
N LEU A 204 -13.98 8.90 -2.31
CA LEU A 204 -13.08 9.96 -2.76
C LEU A 204 -11.76 9.94 -1.97
N ASN A 205 -11.81 9.61 -0.68
CA ASN A 205 -10.60 9.42 0.13
C ASN A 205 -9.80 8.21 -0.32
N VAL A 206 -10.46 7.08 -0.63
CA VAL A 206 -9.82 5.89 -1.24
C VAL A 206 -9.16 6.26 -2.57
N PHE A 207 -9.84 7.00 -3.44
CA PHE A 207 -9.28 7.43 -4.72
C PHE A 207 -8.08 8.39 -4.54
N ALA A 208 -8.14 9.30 -3.58
CA ALA A 208 -7.00 10.15 -3.23
C ALA A 208 -5.80 9.32 -2.76
N PHE A 209 -6.04 8.29 -1.94
CA PHE A 209 -5.01 7.37 -1.51
C PHE A 209 -4.41 6.59 -2.70
N VAL A 210 -5.25 6.01 -3.56
CA VAL A 210 -4.83 5.28 -4.77
C VAL A 210 -3.98 6.17 -5.68
N LEU A 211 -4.39 7.43 -5.90
CA LEU A 211 -3.62 8.39 -6.71
C LEU A 211 -2.26 8.73 -6.09
N TYR A 212 -2.15 8.68 -4.77
CA TYR A 212 -0.92 9.00 -4.06
C TYR A 212 0.08 7.84 -4.02
N VAL A 213 -0.40 6.58 -3.98
CA VAL A 213 0.44 5.36 -3.92
C VAL A 213 1.61 5.39 -4.91
N PRO A 214 1.41 5.56 -6.23
CA PRO A 214 2.51 5.50 -7.18
C PRO A 214 3.46 6.71 -7.13
N ARG A 215 3.14 7.75 -6.35
CA ARG A 215 3.94 8.98 -6.21
C ARG A 215 4.68 9.07 -4.89
N SER A 216 4.47 8.12 -4.00
CA SER A 216 4.93 8.14 -2.61
C SER A 216 5.75 6.91 -2.24
N LYS A 217 6.31 6.94 -1.04
CA LYS A 217 6.97 5.78 -0.42
C LYS A 217 6.06 4.56 -0.29
N TYR A 218 4.73 4.74 -0.36
CA TYR A 218 3.79 3.61 -0.35
C TYR A 218 3.91 2.72 -1.59
N LEU A 219 4.55 3.21 -2.66
CA LEU A 219 4.90 2.43 -3.84
C LEU A 219 5.69 1.15 -3.50
N HIS A 220 6.45 1.14 -2.38
CA HIS A 220 7.21 -0.05 -1.97
C HIS A 220 6.34 -1.30 -1.79
N MET A 221 5.07 -1.14 -1.51
CA MET A 221 4.13 -2.27 -1.41
C MET A 221 4.02 -3.03 -2.74
N MET A 222 4.13 -2.32 -3.87
CA MET A 222 4.13 -2.90 -5.21
C MET A 222 5.55 -3.21 -5.70
N ALA A 223 6.47 -2.26 -5.54
CA ALA A 223 7.85 -2.38 -6.02
C ALA A 223 8.68 -3.38 -5.19
N GLY A 224 8.41 -3.51 -3.88
CA GLY A 224 9.15 -4.39 -2.98
C GLY A 224 9.12 -5.86 -3.38
N PRO A 225 7.97 -6.51 -3.58
CA PRO A 225 7.89 -7.90 -4.04
C PRO A 225 8.59 -8.11 -5.39
N ILE A 226 8.43 -7.18 -6.33
CA ILE A 226 9.11 -7.22 -7.62
C ILE A 226 10.62 -7.14 -7.41
N ASN A 227 11.06 -6.22 -6.56
CA ASN A 227 12.46 -6.03 -6.24
C ASN A 227 13.09 -7.26 -5.58
N ILE A 228 12.38 -7.93 -4.67
CA ILE A 228 12.81 -9.18 -4.03
C ILE A 228 12.93 -10.31 -5.07
N ALA A 229 12.00 -10.39 -6.04
CA ALA A 229 12.09 -11.37 -7.11
C ALA A 229 13.39 -11.25 -7.90
N PHE A 230 13.87 -10.03 -8.11
CA PHE A 230 15.10 -9.75 -8.86
C PHE A 230 16.34 -9.53 -7.97
N GLN A 231 16.30 -9.95 -6.70
CA GLN A 231 17.46 -9.83 -5.81
C GLN A 231 18.69 -10.62 -6.31
N ASN A 232 19.86 -10.22 -5.82
CA ASN A 232 21.10 -10.94 -6.08
C ASN A 232 21.15 -12.24 -5.28
N TYR A 233 21.45 -13.37 -5.95
CA TYR A 233 21.66 -14.68 -5.32
C TYR A 233 23.13 -15.07 -5.20
N HIS A 234 24.06 -14.22 -5.66
CA HIS A 234 25.47 -14.45 -5.39
C HIS A 234 25.76 -14.33 -3.87
N PRO A 235 26.82 -14.97 -3.39
CA PRO A 235 27.21 -14.86 -1.99
C PRO A 235 27.35 -13.40 -1.55
N LYS A 236 26.95 -13.10 -0.30
CA LYS A 236 27.13 -11.75 0.26
C LYS A 236 28.62 -11.40 0.25
N GLY A 237 28.96 -10.19 -0.19
CA GLY A 237 30.35 -9.73 -0.31
C GLY A 237 31.03 -10.09 -1.62
N ALA A 238 30.40 -10.86 -2.52
CA ALA A 238 30.91 -11.06 -3.87
C ALA A 238 30.80 -9.75 -4.66
N ILE A 239 31.92 -9.07 -4.82
CA ILE A 239 32.04 -7.84 -5.63
C ILE A 239 32.38 -8.28 -7.06
N LYS A 240 31.65 -7.78 -8.04
CA LYS A 240 32.02 -7.97 -9.45
C LYS A 240 33.35 -7.26 -9.71
N PRO A 241 34.32 -7.90 -10.38
CA PRO A 241 35.54 -7.21 -10.80
C PRO A 241 35.15 -5.98 -11.64
N LEU A 242 35.78 -4.85 -11.35
CA LEU A 242 35.72 -3.70 -12.24
C LEU A 242 36.61 -4.02 -13.44
N GLU A 243 36.00 -4.18 -14.60
CA GLU A 243 36.75 -4.21 -15.88
C GLU A 243 37.14 -2.75 -16.17
N LEU A 244 38.30 -2.37 -15.64
CA LEU A 244 38.90 -1.06 -15.92
C LEU A 244 39.77 -1.19 -17.16
N ASP A 245 39.24 -0.86 -18.32
CA ASP A 245 40.04 -0.53 -19.47
C ASP A 245 40.52 0.93 -19.28
N LEU A 246 41.74 1.06 -18.74
CA LEU A 246 42.30 2.36 -18.35
C LEU A 246 42.67 3.24 -19.55
N GLU A 247 42.79 2.64 -20.75
CA GLU A 247 43.24 3.37 -21.95
C GLU A 247 42.04 4.03 -22.68
N ASP A 248 40.83 3.47 -22.60
CA ASP A 248 39.65 3.94 -23.32
C ASP A 248 38.51 4.43 -22.40
N ALA A 249 38.72 4.45 -21.08
CA ALA A 249 37.66 4.85 -20.16
C ALA A 249 37.46 6.38 -20.13
N GLU A 250 36.37 6.84 -20.74
CA GLU A 250 35.94 8.25 -20.64
C GLU A 250 35.48 8.65 -19.25
N SER A 251 35.04 7.69 -18.40
CA SER A 251 34.61 7.94 -17.02
C SER A 251 34.75 6.70 -16.13
N PHE A 252 34.94 6.92 -14.82
CA PHE A 252 35.05 5.86 -13.82
C PHE A 252 33.84 5.89 -12.87
N GLY A 253 33.12 4.75 -12.75
CA GLY A 253 32.01 4.62 -11.83
C GLY A 253 30.67 5.06 -12.44
N VAL A 254 29.79 5.66 -11.60
CA VAL A 254 28.45 6.12 -11.95
C VAL A 254 28.45 7.64 -12.00
N GLU A 255 28.41 8.21 -13.19
CA GLU A 255 28.30 9.66 -13.40
C GLU A 255 26.89 10.07 -13.81
N LYS A 256 26.20 9.24 -14.57
CA LYS A 256 24.87 9.49 -15.11
C LYS A 256 23.89 8.41 -14.66
N VAL A 257 22.61 8.73 -14.62
CA VAL A 257 21.54 7.76 -14.32
C VAL A 257 21.57 6.57 -15.30
N THR A 258 22.02 6.78 -16.54
CA THR A 258 22.17 5.74 -17.54
C THR A 258 23.33 4.78 -17.26
N ASP A 259 24.21 5.07 -16.32
CA ASP A 259 25.28 4.18 -15.89
C ASP A 259 24.82 3.12 -14.90
N LEU A 260 23.69 3.37 -14.24
CA LEU A 260 23.01 2.42 -13.37
C LEU A 260 22.38 1.27 -14.19
N THR A 261 22.32 0.09 -13.59
CA THR A 261 21.55 -1.01 -14.17
C THR A 261 20.05 -0.77 -13.98
N TRP A 262 19.23 -1.47 -14.78
CA TRP A 262 17.77 -1.45 -14.57
C TRP A 262 17.38 -1.90 -13.15
N LYS A 263 18.21 -2.77 -12.54
CA LYS A 263 17.97 -3.27 -11.18
C LYS A 263 18.27 -2.21 -10.12
N ASP A 264 19.34 -1.42 -10.28
CA ASP A 264 19.66 -0.31 -9.38
C ASP A 264 18.54 0.74 -9.38
N MET A 265 17.96 1.01 -10.55
CA MET A 265 16.81 1.91 -10.67
C MET A 265 15.56 1.34 -9.98
N LEU A 266 15.30 0.03 -10.11
CA LEU A 266 14.21 -0.63 -9.41
C LEU A 266 14.43 -0.59 -7.89
N ASP A 267 15.65 -0.78 -7.41
CA ASP A 267 16.03 -0.66 -5.98
C ASP A 267 15.67 0.72 -5.42
N SER A 268 15.97 1.77 -6.19
CA SER A 268 15.64 3.15 -5.82
C SER A 268 14.14 3.37 -5.64
N PHE A 269 13.30 2.78 -6.49
CA PHE A 269 11.83 2.88 -6.36
C PHE A 269 11.25 2.02 -5.24
N ALA A 270 11.94 0.99 -4.79
CA ALA A 270 11.54 0.14 -3.67
C ALA A 270 12.00 0.69 -2.30
N CYS A 271 12.91 1.66 -2.30
CA CYS A 271 13.44 2.26 -1.07
C CYS A 271 12.40 3.15 -0.36
N VAL A 272 12.32 3.06 0.97
CA VAL A 272 11.39 3.83 1.83
C VAL A 272 12.11 4.58 2.96
N ASP A 273 13.43 4.75 2.89
CA ASP A 273 14.24 5.40 3.93
C ASP A 273 13.96 4.82 5.34
N CYS A 274 13.90 3.52 5.46
CA CYS A 274 13.58 2.87 6.75
C CYS A 274 14.80 2.67 7.65
N GLY A 275 16.01 2.99 7.18
CA GLY A 275 17.27 2.85 7.90
C GLY A 275 17.71 1.41 8.16
N ARG A 276 17.16 0.42 7.46
CA ARG A 276 17.52 -1.00 7.65
C ARG A 276 18.82 -1.42 6.98
N CYS A 277 19.31 -0.61 6.08
CA CYS A 277 20.60 -0.86 5.42
C CYS A 277 21.77 -0.55 6.33
N ASP A 278 21.52 0.22 7.42
CA ASP A 278 22.52 0.63 8.41
C ASP A 278 22.60 -0.33 9.61
N ASP A 279 21.74 -1.38 9.67
CA ASP A 279 21.69 -2.38 10.74
C ASP A 279 22.69 -3.53 10.55
#